data_55842d62f7c323552d8aaf6a285e2d0f
#
_entry.id   55842d62f7c323552d8aaf6a285e2d0f
#
_cell.length_a   1.000
_cell.length_b   1.000
_cell.length_c   1.000
_cell.angle_alpha   90.00
_cell.angle_beta   90.00
_cell.angle_gamma   90.00
#
_symmetry.space_group_name_H-M   'P 1'
#
loop_
_entity.id
_entity.type
_entity.pdbx_description
1 polymer ?
#
loop_
_entity_poly.entity_id
_entity_poly.type
_entity_poly.pdbx_seq_one_letter_code
_entity_poly.pdbx_strand_id
1 'polypeptide(L)'
;MSAFAKNGHAKTMDAATANAQRLAALQPPPTGSGNDRFAMDVNCNLWSADQKALSECSKDLDLIAGLGVGTVRLGVSWDFMTLADGSTLDPNKVTFLKALLNAARTRGMKILFLVGMYAPSSAYQCPATQNPPSASSARLDFCDAAFTKYFGALMDVALPFTADIELFNETNWSFSASDPSYGDPNGISGYILDRSKTLYSEAKQILNLKRQSGYKTVLHTQGISYFYNSTYPNNGWQPPAGNELIQATDYIKAMGNNSKSPASPLNTTIDVVDVHPYFSSADYHLLMQSFNTTVSNLVASGSKPIWITETNNGKSRTDAGQLAAFNQLKVLMDNGSVAKAFWYVVRNGDPSNGEGDGYSIYDYNRNLICPQLAAAIRAYTAAIPRAQRFLSAPYLTPVK
;
A
#
# COMPACT_ATOMS: atom_id res chain seq x y z
N MET A 1 -36.20 41.23 -37.91
CA MET A 1 -36.88 41.14 -36.62
C MET A 1 -36.00 40.35 -35.67
N SER A 2 -35.59 41.02 -34.68
CA SER A 2 -35.08 40.69 -33.35
C SER A 2 -34.21 39.42 -33.18
N ALA A 3 -32.92 39.64 -33.01
CA ALA A 3 -31.95 38.75 -32.46
C ALA A 3 -32.07 38.65 -30.92
N PHE A 4 -32.08 37.48 -30.34
CA PHE A 4 -31.82 37.29 -28.92
C PHE A 4 -30.40 36.72 -28.73
N ALA A 5 -29.51 37.57 -28.32
CA ALA A 5 -28.20 37.15 -27.80
C ALA A 5 -28.39 36.62 -26.38
N LYS A 6 -28.03 35.35 -26.13
CA LYS A 6 -27.84 34.80 -24.79
C LYS A 6 -26.41 35.04 -24.37
N ASN A 7 -26.19 36.02 -23.50
CA ASN A 7 -24.93 36.23 -22.81
C ASN A 7 -24.73 35.08 -21.75
N GLY A 8 -23.91 34.11 -22.09
CA GLY A 8 -23.33 33.17 -21.15
C GLY A 8 -22.15 33.82 -20.41
N HIS A 9 -22.35 34.34 -19.21
CA HIS A 9 -21.25 34.72 -18.33
C HIS A 9 -20.63 33.45 -17.76
N ALA A 10 -19.60 32.94 -18.41
CA ALA A 10 -18.63 32.07 -17.76
C ALA A 10 -17.92 32.93 -16.71
N LYS A 11 -18.14 32.65 -15.43
CA LYS A 11 -17.34 33.22 -14.34
C LYS A 11 -15.90 32.70 -14.50
N THR A 12 -15.06 33.51 -15.10
CA THR A 12 -13.60 33.34 -15.00
C THR A 12 -13.24 33.49 -13.54
N MET A 13 -12.82 32.41 -12.90
CA MET A 13 -12.20 32.49 -11.57
C MET A 13 -11.01 33.46 -11.68
N ASP A 14 -10.99 34.46 -10.80
CA ASP A 14 -9.94 35.43 -10.72
C ASP A 14 -8.58 34.72 -10.53
N ALA A 15 -7.60 35.04 -11.38
CA ALA A 15 -6.25 34.50 -11.31
C ALA A 15 -5.60 34.72 -9.93
N ALA A 16 -6.03 35.74 -9.20
CA ALA A 16 -5.62 36.00 -7.83
C ALA A 16 -6.16 34.92 -6.84
N THR A 17 -7.40 34.46 -7.00
CA THR A 17 -8.00 33.40 -6.19
C THR A 17 -7.36 32.05 -6.49
N ALA A 18 -7.07 31.75 -7.75
CA ALA A 18 -6.36 30.55 -8.15
C ALA A 18 -4.91 30.55 -7.62
N ASN A 19 -4.26 31.71 -7.64
CA ASN A 19 -2.91 31.88 -7.12
C ASN A 19 -2.86 31.84 -5.57
N ALA A 20 -3.88 32.38 -4.90
CA ALA A 20 -4.01 32.30 -3.44
C ALA A 20 -4.30 30.85 -2.97
N GLN A 21 -5.11 30.09 -3.70
CA GLN A 21 -5.31 28.67 -3.45
C GLN A 21 -4.03 27.85 -3.71
N ARG A 22 -3.28 28.19 -4.75
CA ARG A 22 -1.99 27.58 -5.05
C ARG A 22 -0.92 27.92 -4.00
N LEU A 23 -0.88 29.17 -3.51
CA LEU A 23 0.02 29.59 -2.43
C LEU A 23 -0.37 29.03 -1.08
N ALA A 24 -1.65 28.84 -0.77
CA ALA A 24 -2.12 28.16 0.42
C ALA A 24 -1.76 26.66 0.41
N ALA A 25 -1.69 26.05 -0.78
CA ALA A 25 -1.22 24.67 -0.97
C ALA A 25 0.32 24.55 -0.84
N LEU A 26 1.05 25.65 -1.01
CA LEU A 26 2.52 25.72 -0.95
C LEU A 26 3.06 26.23 0.39
N GLN A 27 2.22 26.43 1.40
CA GLN A 27 2.73 26.69 2.75
C GLN A 27 3.53 25.47 3.20
N PRO A 28 4.79 25.66 3.65
CA PRO A 28 5.55 24.57 4.22
C PRO A 28 4.72 23.91 5.32
N PRO A 29 4.67 22.57 5.37
CA PRO A 29 3.91 21.89 6.40
C PRO A 29 4.41 22.38 7.75
N PRO A 30 3.52 22.56 8.74
CA PRO A 30 3.95 22.87 10.08
C PRO A 30 4.96 21.79 10.49
N THR A 31 6.19 22.21 10.73
CA THR A 31 7.29 21.34 11.12
C THR A 31 6.85 20.46 12.29
N GLY A 32 6.62 19.19 12.03
CA GLY A 32 6.27 18.18 13.04
C GLY A 32 4.88 17.56 12.85
N SER A 33 4.89 16.49 12.14
CA SER A 33 3.98 15.33 12.14
C SER A 33 2.56 15.57 12.67
N GLY A 34 1.64 15.60 11.74
CA GLY A 34 0.23 15.33 11.99
C GLY A 34 -0.03 13.95 12.60
N ASN A 35 -1.29 13.60 12.72
CA ASN A 35 -1.74 12.31 13.23
C ASN A 35 -1.06 11.14 12.50
N ASP A 36 -0.27 10.39 13.21
CA ASP A 36 0.49 9.25 12.69
C ASP A 36 -0.40 8.05 12.30
N ARG A 37 -1.70 8.12 12.61
CA ARG A 37 -2.68 7.08 12.29
C ARG A 37 -3.24 7.19 10.87
N PHE A 38 -3.26 8.39 10.29
CA PHE A 38 -3.71 8.60 8.92
C PHE A 38 -2.53 8.83 7.99
N ALA A 39 -2.51 8.09 6.91
CA ALA A 39 -1.44 8.05 5.93
C ALA A 39 -2.02 8.09 4.51
N MET A 40 -1.17 8.11 3.50
CA MET A 40 -1.61 8.22 2.12
C MET A 40 -0.73 7.41 1.18
N ASP A 41 -1.36 6.74 0.23
CA ASP A 41 -0.67 6.17 -0.92
C ASP A 41 -0.33 7.28 -1.92
N VAL A 42 0.80 7.16 -2.57
CA VAL A 42 1.29 8.14 -3.54
C VAL A 42 1.48 7.51 -4.93
N ASN A 43 1.06 8.24 -5.98
CA ASN A 43 1.18 7.77 -7.37
C ASN A 43 2.63 7.79 -7.91
N CYS A 44 3.59 7.49 -7.07
CA CYS A 44 5.02 7.46 -7.42
C CYS A 44 5.61 6.08 -7.18
N ASN A 45 4.77 5.06 -7.17
CA ASN A 45 5.23 3.68 -7.13
C ASN A 45 6.02 3.35 -8.39
N LEU A 46 7.13 2.63 -8.21
CA LEU A 46 8.03 2.26 -9.29
C LEU A 46 7.64 0.87 -9.82
N TRP A 47 6.52 0.82 -10.58
CA TRP A 47 5.95 -0.42 -11.10
C TRP A 47 6.36 -0.73 -12.53
N SER A 48 6.77 0.27 -13.31
CA SER A 48 7.05 0.10 -14.73
C SER A 48 8.09 1.10 -15.24
N ALA A 49 8.47 0.95 -16.52
CA ALA A 49 9.36 1.86 -17.21
C ALA A 49 8.80 3.29 -17.37
N ASP A 50 7.48 3.44 -17.28
CA ASP A 50 6.79 4.74 -17.35
C ASP A 50 6.90 5.56 -16.06
N GLN A 51 8.03 5.44 -15.45
CA GLN A 51 8.41 6.10 -14.22
C GLN A 51 8.19 7.61 -14.29
N LYS A 52 7.37 8.14 -13.39
CA LYS A 52 7.23 9.58 -13.23
C LYS A 52 8.56 10.21 -12.84
N ALA A 53 8.85 11.35 -13.41
CA ALA A 53 10.04 12.11 -13.02
C ALA A 53 10.01 12.41 -11.51
N LEU A 54 11.16 12.42 -10.85
CA LEU A 54 11.28 12.73 -9.43
C LEU A 54 10.61 14.07 -9.06
N SER A 55 10.64 15.04 -9.97
CA SER A 55 9.95 16.33 -9.81
C SER A 55 8.43 16.18 -9.68
N GLU A 56 7.82 15.27 -10.44
CA GLU A 56 6.37 15.00 -10.37
C GLU A 56 6.01 14.29 -9.05
N CYS A 57 6.81 13.33 -8.65
CA CYS A 57 6.68 12.68 -7.35
C CYS A 57 6.83 13.66 -6.18
N SER A 58 7.77 14.57 -6.27
CA SER A 58 7.95 15.63 -5.26
C SER A 58 6.72 16.52 -5.13
N LYS A 59 6.06 16.86 -6.23
CA LYS A 59 4.81 17.63 -6.20
C LYS A 59 3.66 16.85 -5.54
N ASP A 60 3.57 15.55 -5.77
CA ASP A 60 2.54 14.71 -5.13
C ASP A 60 2.82 14.59 -3.62
N LEU A 61 4.08 14.47 -3.20
CA LEU A 61 4.47 14.54 -1.79
C LEU A 61 4.14 15.90 -1.16
N ASP A 62 4.26 17.01 -1.91
CA ASP A 62 3.87 18.35 -1.44
C ASP A 62 2.35 18.45 -1.22
N LEU A 63 1.53 17.84 -2.08
CA LEU A 63 0.09 17.76 -1.87
C LEU A 63 -0.26 17.02 -0.58
N ILE A 64 0.39 15.88 -0.34
CA ILE A 64 0.22 15.07 0.88
C ILE A 64 0.62 15.87 2.12
N ALA A 65 1.77 16.54 2.06
CA ALA A 65 2.23 17.42 3.14
C ALA A 65 1.25 18.56 3.41
N GLY A 66 0.68 19.15 2.35
CA GLY A 66 -0.35 20.20 2.44
C GLY A 66 -1.67 19.74 3.07
N LEU A 67 -1.91 18.44 3.14
CA LEU A 67 -3.02 17.83 3.90
C LEU A 67 -2.65 17.54 5.36
N GLY A 68 -1.41 17.82 5.79
CA GLY A 68 -0.91 17.52 7.12
C GLY A 68 -0.60 16.05 7.36
N VAL A 69 -0.54 15.24 6.32
CA VAL A 69 -0.26 13.79 6.41
C VAL A 69 1.24 13.56 6.55
N GLY A 70 1.63 12.81 7.57
CA GLY A 70 3.03 12.56 7.92
C GLY A 70 3.54 11.15 7.57
N THR A 71 2.76 10.32 6.89
CA THR A 71 3.17 8.98 6.47
C THR A 71 2.70 8.70 5.05
N VAL A 72 3.56 8.10 4.23
CA VAL A 72 3.26 7.71 2.85
C VAL A 72 3.59 6.25 2.61
N ARG A 73 2.87 5.60 1.68
CA ARG A 73 3.19 4.29 1.15
C ARG A 73 3.85 4.47 -0.21
N LEU A 74 5.03 3.91 -0.36
CA LEU A 74 5.85 3.94 -1.57
C LEU A 74 6.26 2.53 -1.95
N GLY A 75 6.07 2.15 -3.19
CA GLY A 75 6.35 0.81 -3.67
C GLY A 75 7.29 0.75 -4.86
N VAL A 76 7.93 -0.41 -5.01
CA VAL A 76 8.77 -0.74 -6.17
C VAL A 76 8.41 -2.13 -6.67
N SER A 77 8.43 -2.33 -7.98
CA SER A 77 8.33 -3.66 -8.58
C SER A 77 9.71 -4.26 -8.72
N TRP A 78 9.79 -5.58 -8.60
CA TRP A 78 11.06 -6.30 -8.67
C TRP A 78 11.70 -6.18 -10.06
N ASP A 79 10.95 -6.46 -11.12
CA ASP A 79 11.40 -6.38 -12.51
C ASP A 79 11.93 -4.98 -12.89
N PHE A 80 11.29 -3.94 -12.34
CA PHE A 80 11.74 -2.56 -12.54
C PHE A 80 13.10 -2.28 -11.88
N MET A 81 13.32 -2.85 -10.69
CA MET A 81 14.49 -2.53 -9.86
C MET A 81 15.75 -3.31 -10.26
N THR A 82 15.63 -4.39 -11.05
CA THR A 82 16.73 -5.28 -11.33
C THR A 82 17.24 -5.19 -12.77
N LEU A 83 18.49 -5.59 -12.96
CA LEU A 83 19.06 -5.89 -14.27
C LEU A 83 18.45 -7.19 -14.81
N ALA A 84 18.82 -7.56 -16.04
CA ALA A 84 18.29 -8.74 -16.71
C ALA A 84 18.55 -10.07 -15.98
N ASP A 85 19.49 -10.12 -15.04
CA ASP A 85 19.75 -11.30 -14.20
C ASP A 85 18.68 -11.53 -13.11
N GLY A 86 17.77 -10.58 -12.94
CA GLY A 86 16.65 -10.65 -12.00
C GLY A 86 17.02 -10.59 -10.51
N SER A 87 18.29 -10.34 -10.19
CA SER A 87 18.77 -10.37 -8.80
C SER A 87 19.71 -9.22 -8.44
N THR A 88 20.38 -8.64 -9.42
CA THR A 88 21.24 -7.47 -9.24
C THR A 88 20.43 -6.20 -9.44
N LEU A 89 20.47 -5.29 -8.47
CA LEU A 89 19.76 -4.00 -8.59
C LEU A 89 20.42 -3.13 -9.66
N ASP A 90 19.60 -2.48 -10.49
CA ASP A 90 20.06 -1.46 -11.45
C ASP A 90 20.53 -0.20 -10.69
N PRO A 91 21.81 0.21 -10.81
CA PRO A 91 22.33 1.37 -10.10
C PRO A 91 21.58 2.68 -10.38
N ASN A 92 21.03 2.85 -11.58
CA ASN A 92 20.26 4.05 -11.94
C ASN A 92 18.92 4.04 -11.19
N LYS A 93 18.27 2.89 -11.11
CA LYS A 93 17.00 2.72 -10.38
C LYS A 93 17.21 2.88 -8.88
N VAL A 94 18.30 2.35 -8.34
CA VAL A 94 18.72 2.56 -6.95
C VAL A 94 18.91 4.05 -6.64
N THR A 95 19.60 4.77 -7.53
CA THR A 95 19.81 6.22 -7.36
C THR A 95 18.48 6.98 -7.33
N PHE A 96 17.57 6.65 -8.24
CA PHE A 96 16.25 7.26 -8.27
C PHE A 96 15.44 6.92 -7.02
N LEU A 97 15.40 5.64 -6.61
CA LEU A 97 14.69 5.21 -5.41
C LEU A 97 15.20 5.94 -4.16
N LYS A 98 16.52 6.04 -3.99
CA LYS A 98 17.11 6.81 -2.88
C LYS A 98 16.68 8.27 -2.90
N ALA A 99 16.66 8.91 -4.07
CA ALA A 99 16.21 10.28 -4.22
C ALA A 99 14.73 10.44 -3.85
N LEU A 100 13.86 9.51 -4.25
CA LEU A 100 12.43 9.51 -3.91
C LEU A 100 12.21 9.31 -2.40
N LEU A 101 12.85 8.32 -1.80
CA LEU A 101 12.77 8.06 -0.36
C LEU A 101 13.28 9.27 0.44
N ASN A 102 14.36 9.92 -0.02
CA ASN A 102 14.88 11.13 0.60
C ASN A 102 13.92 12.32 0.44
N ALA A 103 13.23 12.44 -0.71
CA ALA A 103 12.24 13.50 -0.93
C ALA A 103 11.05 13.38 0.06
N ALA A 104 10.61 12.18 0.40
CA ALA A 104 9.62 11.97 1.45
C ALA A 104 10.18 12.34 2.84
N ARG A 105 11.39 11.88 3.17
CA ARG A 105 12.04 12.17 4.46
C ARG A 105 12.32 13.64 4.70
N THR A 106 12.75 14.38 3.71
CA THR A 106 13.02 15.83 3.83
C THR A 106 11.76 16.64 4.12
N ARG A 107 10.58 16.06 3.85
CA ARG A 107 9.27 16.57 4.25
C ARG A 107 8.82 16.09 5.63
N GLY A 108 9.66 15.38 6.35
CA GLY A 108 9.34 14.80 7.66
C GLY A 108 8.39 13.60 7.61
N MET A 109 8.21 12.99 6.43
CA MET A 109 7.30 11.87 6.26
C MET A 109 7.96 10.54 6.67
N LYS A 110 7.19 9.69 7.32
CA LYS A 110 7.48 8.27 7.49
C LYS A 110 7.08 7.52 6.22
N ILE A 111 7.69 6.36 5.99
CA ILE A 111 7.47 5.59 4.77
C ILE A 111 7.08 4.17 5.16
N LEU A 112 5.96 3.67 4.64
CA LEU A 112 5.70 2.25 4.47
C LEU A 112 6.25 1.86 3.10
N PHE A 113 7.25 0.96 3.10
CA PHE A 113 7.92 0.58 1.87
C PHE A 113 7.36 -0.74 1.36
N LEU A 114 6.68 -0.67 0.23
CA LEU A 114 6.08 -1.83 -0.44
C LEU A 114 7.08 -2.48 -1.40
N VAL A 115 7.39 -3.74 -1.15
CA VAL A 115 8.16 -4.60 -2.05
C VAL A 115 7.20 -5.32 -2.98
N GLY A 116 7.13 -4.89 -4.23
CA GLY A 116 6.25 -5.48 -5.24
C GLY A 116 6.75 -6.83 -5.73
N MET A 117 5.83 -7.64 -6.24
CA MET A 117 6.04 -9.05 -6.59
C MET A 117 6.30 -9.31 -8.08
N TYR A 118 6.23 -8.32 -8.95
CA TYR A 118 6.46 -8.51 -10.38
C TYR A 118 7.92 -8.87 -10.63
N ALA A 119 8.22 -10.18 -10.51
CA ALA A 119 9.56 -10.68 -10.70
C ALA A 119 9.90 -10.76 -12.21
N PRO A 120 11.14 -10.47 -12.62
CA PRO A 120 11.56 -10.65 -14.01
C PRO A 120 11.63 -12.13 -14.38
N SER A 121 11.52 -12.45 -15.67
CA SER A 121 11.52 -13.84 -16.17
C SER A 121 12.74 -14.67 -15.74
N SER A 122 13.88 -14.03 -15.57
CA SER A 122 15.10 -14.69 -15.05
C SER A 122 14.96 -15.17 -13.60
N ALA A 123 14.11 -14.55 -12.79
CA ALA A 123 13.88 -14.97 -11.41
C ALA A 123 13.13 -16.33 -11.31
N TYR A 124 12.51 -16.78 -12.40
CA TYR A 124 11.79 -18.07 -12.47
C TYR A 124 12.66 -19.23 -12.98
N GLN A 125 13.93 -18.99 -13.28
CA GLN A 125 14.88 -20.02 -13.72
C GLN A 125 15.49 -20.74 -12.52
N CYS A 126 14.70 -21.57 -11.85
CA CYS A 126 15.10 -22.26 -10.66
C CYS A 126 15.98 -23.48 -10.96
N PRO A 127 16.90 -23.86 -10.03
CA PRO A 127 17.56 -25.16 -10.08
C PRO A 127 16.53 -26.29 -10.07
N ALA A 128 16.89 -27.44 -10.66
CA ALA A 128 15.98 -28.61 -10.78
C ALA A 128 15.43 -29.14 -9.43
N THR A 129 16.08 -28.82 -8.32
CA THR A 129 15.62 -29.14 -6.96
C THR A 129 14.49 -28.24 -6.45
N GLN A 130 14.24 -27.15 -7.15
CA GLN A 130 13.19 -26.19 -6.84
C GLN A 130 12.39 -25.96 -8.13
N ASN A 131 11.71 -27.00 -8.61
CA ASN A 131 10.83 -26.85 -9.77
C ASN A 131 9.51 -26.23 -9.29
N PRO A 132 9.29 -24.92 -9.47
CA PRO A 132 7.94 -24.41 -9.38
C PRO A 132 7.13 -25.05 -10.52
N PRO A 133 5.86 -25.29 -10.31
CA PRO A 133 4.96 -25.70 -11.37
C PRO A 133 4.97 -24.63 -12.47
N SER A 134 4.80 -25.07 -13.71
CA SER A 134 5.01 -24.27 -14.94
C SER A 134 4.55 -22.82 -14.86
N ALA A 135 5.45 -21.93 -15.22
CA ALA A 135 5.51 -20.49 -15.00
C ALA A 135 4.37 -19.62 -15.56
N SER A 136 3.19 -20.15 -15.90
CA SER A 136 2.20 -19.35 -16.62
C SER A 136 1.20 -18.59 -15.75
N SER A 137 1.16 -18.80 -14.43
CA SER A 137 0.05 -18.24 -13.67
C SER A 137 0.31 -17.80 -12.22
N ALA A 138 1.30 -18.31 -11.51
CA ALA A 138 1.47 -17.95 -10.12
C ALA A 138 2.57 -16.90 -9.95
N ARG A 139 2.20 -15.68 -9.62
CA ARG A 139 3.11 -14.54 -9.40
C ARG A 139 4.16 -14.77 -8.29
N LEU A 140 4.07 -15.85 -7.54
CA LEU A 140 4.98 -16.21 -6.46
C LEU A 140 5.93 -17.38 -6.78
N ASP A 141 5.93 -17.91 -8.00
CA ASP A 141 6.72 -19.09 -8.43
C ASP A 141 8.20 -18.80 -8.71
N PHE A 142 8.66 -17.63 -8.36
CA PHE A 142 10.09 -17.32 -8.52
C PHE A 142 10.96 -18.10 -7.54
N CYS A 143 12.26 -18.21 -7.88
CA CYS A 143 13.23 -18.95 -7.09
C CYS A 143 13.55 -18.26 -5.76
N ASP A 144 13.63 -19.02 -4.66
CA ASP A 144 13.98 -18.50 -3.34
C ASP A 144 15.34 -17.80 -3.35
N ALA A 145 16.33 -18.37 -4.02
CA ALA A 145 17.65 -17.76 -4.15
C ALA A 145 17.62 -16.40 -4.88
N ALA A 146 16.77 -16.25 -5.90
CA ALA A 146 16.60 -14.97 -6.58
C ALA A 146 15.91 -13.96 -5.68
N PHE A 147 14.85 -14.38 -4.98
CA PHE A 147 14.14 -13.54 -4.03
C PHE A 147 15.03 -13.07 -2.89
N THR A 148 15.73 -13.97 -2.22
CA THR A 148 16.57 -13.63 -1.07
C THR A 148 17.70 -12.68 -1.45
N LYS A 149 18.31 -12.86 -2.62
CA LYS A 149 19.35 -11.95 -3.14
C LYS A 149 18.77 -10.57 -3.46
N TYR A 150 17.67 -10.52 -4.21
CA TYR A 150 16.99 -9.28 -4.55
C TYR A 150 16.52 -8.53 -3.28
N PHE A 151 15.75 -9.21 -2.42
CA PHE A 151 15.20 -8.63 -1.22
C PHE A 151 16.29 -8.13 -0.27
N GLY A 152 17.35 -8.91 -0.08
CA GLY A 152 18.50 -8.51 0.73
C GLY A 152 19.17 -7.23 0.22
N ALA A 153 19.42 -7.14 -1.09
CA ALA A 153 19.99 -5.96 -1.71
C ALA A 153 19.06 -4.74 -1.64
N LEU A 154 17.75 -4.96 -1.85
CA LEU A 154 16.76 -3.88 -1.77
C LEU A 154 16.66 -3.33 -0.34
N MET A 155 16.75 -4.19 0.68
CA MET A 155 16.74 -3.76 2.08
C MET A 155 17.95 -2.89 2.44
N ASP A 156 19.12 -3.10 1.83
CA ASP A 156 20.27 -2.19 2.00
C ASP A 156 20.00 -0.79 1.46
N VAL A 157 19.10 -0.68 0.49
CA VAL A 157 18.68 0.62 -0.06
C VAL A 157 17.58 1.27 0.79
N ALA A 158 16.57 0.50 1.23
CA ALA A 158 15.36 1.02 1.85
C ALA A 158 15.50 1.28 3.36
N LEU A 159 16.16 0.39 4.12
CA LEU A 159 16.23 0.46 5.58
C LEU A 159 16.89 1.73 6.16
N PRO A 160 17.82 2.43 5.46
CA PRO A 160 18.25 3.76 5.90
C PRO A 160 17.13 4.81 5.96
N PHE A 161 15.99 4.55 5.31
CA PHE A 161 14.88 5.50 5.19
C PHE A 161 13.64 5.08 5.95
N THR A 162 13.40 3.79 6.14
CA THR A 162 12.21 3.26 6.81
C THR A 162 12.48 1.96 7.55
N ALA A 163 11.66 1.67 8.55
CA ALA A 163 11.63 0.37 9.22
C ALA A 163 10.49 -0.51 8.75
N ASP A 164 9.42 0.08 8.22
CA ASP A 164 8.17 -0.58 7.88
C ASP A 164 8.24 -1.12 6.45
N ILE A 165 8.23 -2.46 6.32
CA ILE A 165 8.37 -3.18 5.05
C ILE A 165 7.13 -4.01 4.81
N GLU A 166 6.35 -3.64 3.81
CA GLU A 166 5.21 -4.40 3.32
C GLU A 166 5.66 -5.35 2.22
N LEU A 167 5.39 -6.65 2.40
CA LEU A 167 5.85 -7.67 1.47
C LEU A 167 4.74 -8.05 0.52
N PHE A 168 4.86 -7.59 -0.73
CA PHE A 168 3.91 -7.80 -1.84
C PHE A 168 2.59 -7.03 -1.71
N ASN A 169 1.79 -7.09 -2.79
CA ASN A 169 0.50 -6.43 -2.89
C ASN A 169 -0.54 -7.42 -3.39
N GLU A 170 -1.62 -7.62 -2.63
CA GLU A 170 -2.83 -8.34 -3.03
C GLU A 170 -2.58 -9.71 -3.67
N THR A 171 -1.64 -10.49 -3.15
CA THR A 171 -1.34 -11.82 -3.69
C THR A 171 -2.47 -12.82 -3.41
N ASN A 172 -3.45 -12.46 -2.58
CA ASN A 172 -4.60 -13.28 -2.28
C ASN A 172 -5.67 -13.26 -3.39
N TRP A 173 -5.48 -12.47 -4.44
CA TRP A 173 -6.37 -12.49 -5.58
C TRP A 173 -5.63 -12.51 -6.93
N SER A 174 -6.34 -12.90 -7.99
CA SER A 174 -5.89 -13.03 -9.38
C SER A 174 -4.94 -14.19 -9.64
N PHE A 175 -5.43 -15.40 -9.44
CA PHE A 175 -4.75 -16.60 -9.89
C PHE A 175 -5.66 -17.38 -10.82
N SER A 176 -5.10 -17.83 -11.94
CA SER A 176 -5.84 -18.65 -12.89
C SER A 176 -6.19 -19.99 -12.23
N ALA A 177 -7.46 -20.25 -12.04
CA ALA A 177 -7.98 -21.54 -11.59
C ALA A 177 -7.73 -22.69 -12.59
N SER A 178 -7.09 -22.43 -13.71
CA SER A 178 -7.03 -23.34 -14.86
C SER A 178 -5.80 -24.24 -14.87
N ASP A 179 -4.91 -24.20 -13.87
CA ASP A 179 -3.77 -25.13 -13.86
C ASP A 179 -4.02 -26.32 -12.91
N PRO A 180 -4.46 -27.48 -13.45
CA PRO A 180 -4.69 -28.68 -12.64
C PRO A 180 -3.40 -29.37 -12.15
N SER A 181 -2.22 -28.83 -12.50
CA SER A 181 -0.93 -29.44 -12.19
C SER A 181 -0.53 -29.33 -10.70
N TYR A 182 -1.23 -28.53 -9.93
CA TYR A 182 -0.87 -28.32 -8.52
C TYR A 182 -1.25 -29.50 -7.58
N GLY A 183 -1.98 -30.49 -8.01
CA GLY A 183 -2.22 -31.75 -7.26
C GLY A 183 -2.71 -31.59 -5.82
N ASP A 184 -3.01 -30.38 -5.40
CA ASP A 184 -3.51 -30.03 -4.06
C ASP A 184 -5.04 -30.05 -4.09
N PRO A 185 -5.70 -30.80 -3.20
CA PRO A 185 -7.15 -30.76 -3.08
C PRO A 185 -7.71 -29.36 -2.77
N ASN A 186 -6.86 -28.42 -2.33
CA ASN A 186 -7.19 -27.01 -2.14
C ASN A 186 -6.81 -26.14 -3.37
N GLY A 187 -6.31 -26.75 -4.44
CA GLY A 187 -5.95 -26.08 -5.68
C GLY A 187 -4.84 -25.04 -5.51
N ILE A 188 -4.85 -24.07 -6.43
CA ILE A 188 -3.93 -22.93 -6.46
C ILE A 188 -3.90 -22.14 -5.15
N SER A 189 -5.04 -22.03 -4.46
CA SER A 189 -5.15 -21.30 -3.20
C SER A 189 -4.25 -21.89 -2.11
N GLY A 190 -4.17 -23.22 -2.00
CA GLY A 190 -3.30 -23.88 -1.04
C GLY A 190 -1.82 -23.60 -1.29
N TYR A 191 -1.39 -23.68 -2.54
CA TYR A 191 -0.02 -23.37 -2.96
C TYR A 191 0.39 -21.94 -2.59
N ILE A 192 -0.43 -20.95 -2.91
CA ILE A 192 -0.16 -19.55 -2.61
C ILE A 192 -0.04 -19.30 -1.12
N LEU A 193 -0.91 -19.92 -0.34
CA LEU A 193 -0.86 -19.82 1.11
C LEU A 193 0.44 -20.39 1.67
N ASP A 194 0.84 -21.57 1.23
CA ASP A 194 2.09 -22.20 1.68
C ASP A 194 3.33 -21.45 1.16
N ARG A 195 3.28 -20.96 -0.07
CA ARG A 195 4.34 -20.13 -0.66
C ARG A 195 4.51 -18.81 0.08
N SER A 196 3.41 -18.14 0.40
CA SER A 196 3.43 -16.91 1.20
C SER A 196 4.11 -17.14 2.56
N LYS A 197 3.84 -18.24 3.24
CA LYS A 197 4.50 -18.59 4.51
C LYS A 197 6.01 -18.68 4.37
N THR A 198 6.48 -19.36 3.32
CA THR A 198 7.91 -19.51 3.03
C THR A 198 8.55 -18.14 2.82
N LEU A 199 7.95 -17.31 1.96
CA LEU A 199 8.48 -15.97 1.64
C LEU A 199 8.52 -15.03 2.85
N TYR A 200 7.50 -15.06 3.73
CA TYR A 200 7.56 -14.32 4.99
C TYR A 200 8.70 -14.80 5.89
N SER A 201 8.95 -16.09 5.94
CA SER A 201 10.04 -16.66 6.73
C SER A 201 11.40 -16.20 6.20
N GLU A 202 11.62 -16.27 4.89
CA GLU A 202 12.85 -15.82 4.23
C GLU A 202 13.07 -14.31 4.41
N ALA A 203 12.03 -13.51 4.18
CA ALA A 203 12.09 -12.06 4.40
C ALA A 203 12.46 -11.75 5.86
N LYS A 204 11.85 -12.45 6.83
CA LYS A 204 12.17 -12.25 8.24
C LYS A 204 13.61 -12.61 8.60
N GLN A 205 14.15 -13.68 8.01
CA GLN A 205 15.55 -14.05 8.23
C GLN A 205 16.49 -12.95 7.75
N ILE A 206 16.25 -12.40 6.56
CA ILE A 206 17.02 -11.27 6.03
C ILE A 206 16.89 -10.05 6.93
N LEU A 207 15.67 -9.68 7.31
CA LEU A 207 15.44 -8.54 8.19
C LEU A 207 16.09 -8.73 9.58
N ASN A 208 16.15 -9.94 10.11
CA ASN A 208 16.85 -10.23 11.34
C ASN A 208 18.37 -10.01 11.22
N LEU A 209 18.98 -10.39 10.09
CA LEU A 209 20.40 -10.07 9.81
C LEU A 209 20.60 -8.55 9.75
N LYS A 210 19.68 -7.80 9.14
CA LYS A 210 19.75 -6.33 9.13
C LYS A 210 19.58 -5.73 10.53
N ARG A 211 18.73 -6.33 11.40
CA ARG A 211 18.62 -5.93 12.81
C ARG A 211 19.93 -6.10 13.56
N GLN A 212 20.66 -7.17 13.33
CA GLN A 212 22.01 -7.39 13.90
C GLN A 212 22.99 -6.30 13.48
N SER A 213 22.78 -5.70 12.30
CA SER A 213 23.55 -4.55 11.81
C SER A 213 23.00 -3.20 12.30
N GLY A 214 22.09 -3.17 13.28
CA GLY A 214 21.57 -1.96 13.92
C GLY A 214 20.30 -1.37 13.31
N TYR A 215 19.76 -1.93 12.23
CA TYR A 215 18.51 -1.44 11.65
C TYR A 215 17.28 -1.88 12.47
N LYS A 216 16.31 -0.99 12.62
CA LYS A 216 14.97 -1.38 13.05
C LYS A 216 14.19 -1.89 11.84
N THR A 217 13.48 -2.99 12.00
CA THR A 217 12.67 -3.57 10.93
C THR A 217 11.34 -4.05 11.46
N VAL A 218 10.28 -3.76 10.73
CA VAL A 218 8.91 -4.21 10.98
C VAL A 218 8.44 -4.87 9.70
N LEU A 219 8.08 -6.14 9.77
CA LEU A 219 7.58 -6.89 8.61
C LEU A 219 6.06 -6.90 8.65
N HIS A 220 5.47 -6.32 7.62
CA HIS A 220 4.04 -6.33 7.38
C HIS A 220 3.65 -7.52 6.51
N THR A 221 2.40 -7.95 6.60
CA THR A 221 1.83 -8.79 5.55
C THR A 221 1.81 -8.02 4.24
N GLN A 222 1.49 -8.69 3.15
CA GLN A 222 0.97 -8.01 1.97
C GLN A 222 -0.28 -7.21 2.34
N GLY A 223 -0.59 -6.19 1.56
CA GLY A 223 -1.91 -5.59 1.57
C GLY A 223 -2.93 -6.63 1.12
N ILE A 224 -3.65 -7.25 2.05
CA ILE A 224 -4.59 -8.33 1.75
C ILE A 224 -5.88 -7.74 1.23
N SER A 225 -6.22 -7.99 -0.03
CA SER A 225 -7.52 -7.57 -0.58
C SER A 225 -8.66 -8.17 0.23
N TYR A 226 -9.53 -7.30 0.75
CA TYR A 226 -10.67 -7.69 1.57
C TYR A 226 -11.97 -7.43 0.82
N PHE A 227 -12.58 -8.50 0.32
CA PHE A 227 -13.86 -8.44 -0.37
C PHE A 227 -14.94 -9.12 0.46
N TYR A 228 -16.08 -8.45 0.56
CA TYR A 228 -17.22 -9.02 1.27
C TYR A 228 -18.05 -9.90 0.33
N ASN A 229 -18.09 -11.19 0.61
CA ASN A 229 -18.61 -12.21 -0.29
C ASN A 229 -20.11 -12.07 -0.63
N SER A 230 -20.93 -11.53 0.28
CA SER A 230 -22.39 -11.45 0.06
C SER A 230 -22.84 -10.27 -0.79
N THR A 231 -21.99 -9.24 -0.97
CA THR A 231 -22.34 -8.02 -1.71
C THR A 231 -21.75 -7.93 -3.09
N TYR A 232 -20.82 -8.82 -3.42
CA TYR A 232 -20.15 -8.82 -4.73
C TYR A 232 -21.09 -9.09 -5.91
N PRO A 233 -22.07 -10.02 -5.83
CA PRO A 233 -23.03 -10.22 -6.91
C PRO A 233 -23.80 -8.95 -7.26
N ASN A 234 -24.00 -8.04 -6.29
CA ASN A 234 -24.76 -6.83 -6.50
C ASN A 234 -23.93 -5.66 -7.06
N ASN A 235 -22.59 -5.79 -7.14
CA ASN A 235 -21.71 -4.73 -7.61
C ASN A 235 -21.24 -4.92 -9.05
N GLY A 236 -21.61 -6.01 -9.70
CA GLY A 236 -21.23 -6.30 -11.10
C GLY A 236 -19.75 -6.61 -11.31
N TRP A 237 -18.91 -6.53 -10.27
CA TRP A 237 -17.53 -6.93 -10.39
C TRP A 237 -17.39 -8.41 -10.00
N GLN A 238 -16.94 -9.19 -10.93
CA GLN A 238 -16.55 -10.59 -10.75
C GLN A 238 -15.04 -10.66 -11.03
N PRO A 239 -14.25 -11.42 -10.27
CA PRO A 239 -12.90 -11.71 -10.72
C PRO A 239 -12.97 -12.23 -12.16
N PRO A 240 -12.04 -11.84 -13.03
CA PRO A 240 -12.01 -12.36 -14.39
C PRO A 240 -12.13 -13.88 -14.39
N ALA A 241 -12.86 -14.44 -15.36
CA ALA A 241 -13.09 -15.88 -15.43
C ALA A 241 -11.75 -16.64 -15.33
N GLY A 242 -11.68 -17.60 -14.43
CA GLY A 242 -10.45 -18.35 -14.16
C GLY A 242 -9.56 -17.78 -13.05
N ASN A 243 -9.94 -16.69 -12.36
CA ASN A 243 -9.23 -16.20 -11.19
C ASN A 243 -9.98 -16.57 -9.90
N GLU A 244 -9.26 -17.07 -8.92
CA GLU A 244 -9.78 -17.30 -7.58
C GLU A 244 -9.34 -16.20 -6.62
N LEU A 245 -10.22 -15.85 -5.70
CA LEU A 245 -9.94 -14.94 -4.58
C LEU A 245 -9.88 -15.75 -3.29
N ILE A 246 -8.72 -15.72 -2.64
CA ILE A 246 -8.60 -16.19 -1.26
C ILE A 246 -9.14 -15.09 -0.34
N GLN A 247 -10.21 -15.39 0.37
CA GLN A 247 -10.78 -14.43 1.32
C GLN A 247 -9.75 -13.98 2.35
N ALA A 248 -9.76 -12.71 2.73
CA ALA A 248 -8.78 -12.16 3.67
C ALA A 248 -8.77 -12.92 5.01
N THR A 249 -9.93 -13.32 5.49
CA THR A 249 -10.05 -14.14 6.72
C THR A 249 -9.43 -15.51 6.57
N ASP A 250 -9.55 -16.16 5.42
CA ASP A 250 -8.98 -17.49 5.18
C ASP A 250 -7.47 -17.41 4.94
N TYR A 251 -7.01 -16.33 4.28
CA TYR A 251 -5.58 -16.03 4.19
C TYR A 251 -4.95 -15.91 5.59
N ILE A 252 -5.55 -15.11 6.47
CA ILE A 252 -5.06 -14.92 7.85
C ILE A 252 -5.14 -16.20 8.67
N LYS A 253 -6.22 -17.01 8.55
CA LYS A 253 -6.29 -18.31 9.19
C LYS A 253 -5.16 -19.23 8.75
N ALA A 254 -4.83 -19.25 7.46
CA ALA A 254 -3.71 -20.01 6.95
C ALA A 254 -2.37 -19.52 7.51
N MET A 255 -2.15 -18.20 7.58
CA MET A 255 -0.95 -17.61 8.18
C MET A 255 -0.86 -17.89 9.70
N GLY A 256 -1.97 -18.07 10.38
CA GLY A 256 -2.05 -18.45 11.80
C GLY A 256 -1.93 -19.95 12.08
N ASN A 257 -2.00 -20.81 11.06
CA ASN A 257 -2.02 -22.26 11.23
C ASN A 257 -0.63 -22.81 11.54
N ASN A 258 -0.52 -23.55 12.64
CA ASN A 258 0.71 -24.19 13.11
C ASN A 258 0.96 -25.59 12.53
N SER A 259 -0.02 -26.18 11.82
CA SER A 259 0.05 -27.58 11.38
C SER A 259 0.94 -27.84 10.17
N LYS A 260 1.39 -26.77 9.47
CA LYS A 260 2.28 -26.86 8.31
C LYS A 260 3.57 -26.06 8.55
N SER A 261 4.68 -26.53 8.02
CA SER A 261 5.96 -25.81 8.04
C SER A 261 6.03 -24.79 6.87
N PRO A 262 6.56 -23.57 7.11
CA PRO A 262 6.94 -23.01 8.42
C PRO A 262 5.71 -22.73 9.29
N ALA A 263 5.87 -22.98 10.60
CA ALA A 263 4.78 -22.82 11.56
C ALA A 263 4.37 -21.35 11.68
N SER A 264 3.07 -21.11 11.54
CA SER A 264 2.38 -19.85 11.83
C SER A 264 3.19 -18.56 11.65
N PRO A 265 3.42 -18.06 10.41
CA PRO A 265 4.10 -16.78 10.21
C PRO A 265 3.43 -15.63 10.96
N LEU A 266 2.14 -15.68 11.15
CA LEU A 266 1.38 -14.68 11.91
C LEU A 266 1.93 -14.52 13.34
N ASN A 267 2.37 -15.61 13.98
CA ASN A 267 2.89 -15.57 15.35
C ASN A 267 4.40 -15.31 15.43
N THR A 268 5.16 -15.83 14.47
CA THR A 268 6.63 -15.89 14.57
C THR A 268 7.34 -14.86 13.70
N THR A 269 6.70 -14.39 12.65
CA THR A 269 7.36 -13.71 11.54
C THR A 269 6.80 -12.32 11.28
N ILE A 270 5.47 -12.21 11.17
CA ILE A 270 4.76 -11.00 10.81
C ILE A 270 4.62 -10.11 12.05
N ASP A 271 4.94 -8.83 11.90
CA ASP A 271 4.84 -7.85 12.99
C ASP A 271 3.50 -7.06 12.90
N VAL A 272 3.01 -6.80 11.69
CA VAL A 272 1.77 -6.03 11.40
C VAL A 272 0.95 -6.74 10.33
N VAL A 273 -0.35 -6.69 10.46
CA VAL A 273 -1.30 -7.24 9.47
C VAL A 273 -1.86 -6.10 8.62
N ASP A 274 -1.62 -6.15 7.31
CA ASP A 274 -2.10 -5.16 6.36
C ASP A 274 -3.31 -5.69 5.58
N VAL A 275 -4.28 -4.82 5.31
CA VAL A 275 -5.51 -5.17 4.61
C VAL A 275 -5.98 -4.01 3.73
N HIS A 276 -6.58 -4.34 2.59
CA HIS A 276 -7.14 -3.40 1.62
C HIS A 276 -8.66 -3.52 1.53
N PRO A 277 -9.40 -2.94 2.46
CA PRO A 277 -10.83 -2.89 2.37
C PRO A 277 -11.24 -1.62 1.63
N TYR A 278 -12.04 -1.77 0.57
CA TYR A 278 -12.64 -0.64 -0.12
C TYR A 278 -14.07 -0.43 0.33
N PHE A 279 -14.37 0.75 0.82
CA PHE A 279 -15.66 1.07 1.39
C PHE A 279 -16.76 1.11 0.35
N SER A 280 -17.81 0.37 0.57
CA SER A 280 -18.97 0.39 -0.31
C SER A 280 -20.31 0.38 0.44
N SER A 281 -20.30 0.23 1.76
CA SER A 281 -21.54 0.13 2.55
C SER A 281 -21.37 0.62 3.99
N ALA A 282 -22.51 0.82 4.66
CA ALA A 282 -22.57 1.16 6.07
C ALA A 282 -21.99 0.06 7.01
N ASP A 283 -21.85 -1.16 6.51
CA ASP A 283 -21.46 -2.34 7.31
C ASP A 283 -19.94 -2.52 7.44
N TYR A 284 -19.18 -1.57 6.94
CA TYR A 284 -17.73 -1.67 6.91
C TYR A 284 -17.10 -1.89 8.31
N HIS A 285 -17.61 -1.23 9.33
CA HIS A 285 -17.12 -1.41 10.69
C HIS A 285 -17.32 -2.84 11.21
N LEU A 286 -18.42 -3.52 10.81
CA LEU A 286 -18.67 -4.91 11.17
C LEU A 286 -17.67 -5.86 10.49
N LEU A 287 -17.32 -5.58 9.25
CA LEU A 287 -16.30 -6.34 8.52
C LEU A 287 -14.95 -6.24 9.21
N MET A 288 -14.52 -5.04 9.54
CA MET A 288 -13.24 -4.82 10.23
C MET A 288 -13.25 -5.40 11.65
N GLN A 289 -14.39 -5.35 12.35
CA GLN A 289 -14.53 -5.99 13.66
C GLN A 289 -14.39 -7.51 13.55
N SER A 290 -15.02 -8.14 12.55
CA SER A 290 -14.90 -9.57 12.28
C SER A 290 -13.46 -9.96 11.93
N PHE A 291 -12.79 -9.17 11.10
CA PHE A 291 -11.39 -9.37 10.74
C PHE A 291 -10.47 -9.26 11.96
N ASN A 292 -10.62 -8.22 12.78
CA ASN A 292 -9.87 -8.04 14.01
C ASN A 292 -10.07 -9.21 14.98
N THR A 293 -11.30 -9.70 15.13
CA THR A 293 -11.62 -10.86 15.96
C THR A 293 -10.89 -12.11 15.43
N THR A 294 -10.88 -12.30 14.11
CA THR A 294 -10.16 -13.42 13.49
C THR A 294 -8.66 -13.34 13.77
N VAL A 295 -8.05 -12.16 13.57
CA VAL A 295 -6.62 -11.96 13.87
C VAL A 295 -6.32 -12.20 15.35
N SER A 296 -7.12 -11.63 16.26
CA SER A 296 -6.92 -11.77 17.71
C SER A 296 -7.02 -13.22 18.19
N ASN A 297 -7.93 -14.01 17.62
CA ASN A 297 -8.09 -15.42 17.97
C ASN A 297 -6.93 -16.29 17.49
N LEU A 298 -6.18 -15.87 16.49
CA LEU A 298 -5.07 -16.62 15.90
C LEU A 298 -3.71 -16.23 16.49
N VAL A 299 -3.61 -15.07 17.12
CA VAL A 299 -2.34 -14.55 17.66
C VAL A 299 -2.18 -14.99 19.11
N ALA A 300 -1.15 -15.78 19.40
CA ALA A 300 -0.85 -16.30 20.74
C ALA A 300 -0.62 -15.20 21.79
N SER A 301 -0.15 -14.02 21.39
CA SER A 301 0.04 -12.85 22.26
C SER A 301 -1.21 -11.98 22.44
N GLY A 302 -2.33 -12.39 21.84
CA GLY A 302 -3.64 -11.73 21.96
C GLY A 302 -3.95 -10.65 20.91
N SER A 303 -2.96 -10.02 20.27
CA SER A 303 -3.25 -9.06 19.20
C SER A 303 -2.03 -8.71 18.34
N LYS A 304 -2.29 -8.34 17.11
CA LYS A 304 -1.33 -7.69 16.20
C LYS A 304 -1.92 -6.37 15.72
N PRO A 305 -1.11 -5.33 15.51
CA PRO A 305 -1.60 -4.13 14.87
C PRO A 305 -2.17 -4.45 13.50
N ILE A 306 -3.33 -3.87 13.19
CA ILE A 306 -3.92 -3.96 11.85
C ILE A 306 -3.77 -2.58 11.21
N TRP A 307 -3.18 -2.58 10.00
CA TRP A 307 -3.13 -1.40 9.16
C TRP A 307 -4.01 -1.61 7.93
N ILE A 308 -4.67 -0.56 7.53
CA ILE A 308 -5.34 -0.47 6.23
C ILE A 308 -4.36 0.23 5.30
N THR A 309 -3.71 -0.52 4.39
CA THR A 309 -2.65 0.04 3.55
C THR A 309 -3.14 0.55 2.21
N GLU A 310 -4.40 0.25 1.85
CA GLU A 310 -5.17 0.94 0.81
C GLU A 310 -6.65 0.99 1.16
N THR A 311 -7.27 2.15 0.95
CA THR A 311 -8.74 2.30 1.05
C THR A 311 -9.24 3.60 0.44
N ASN A 312 -10.49 3.59 0.00
CA ASN A 312 -11.31 4.74 -0.36
C ASN A 312 -12.78 4.31 -0.47
N ASN A 313 -13.65 5.17 -0.99
CA ASN A 313 -14.98 4.73 -1.36
C ASN A 313 -14.96 4.11 -2.76
N GLY A 314 -14.86 2.81 -2.84
CA GLY A 314 -14.82 2.06 -4.10
C GLY A 314 -16.06 2.19 -4.99
N LYS A 315 -17.17 2.78 -4.49
CA LYS A 315 -18.43 2.96 -5.22
C LYS A 315 -18.75 4.40 -5.60
N SER A 316 -18.29 5.35 -4.82
CA SER A 316 -18.64 6.76 -5.03
C SER A 316 -17.42 7.62 -5.28
N ARG A 317 -17.37 8.21 -6.46
CA ARG A 317 -16.32 9.16 -6.85
C ARG A 317 -16.62 10.60 -6.45
N THR A 318 -17.75 10.84 -5.78
CA THR A 318 -18.13 12.18 -5.34
C THR A 318 -17.42 12.57 -4.04
N ASP A 319 -17.14 13.86 -3.86
CA ASP A 319 -16.53 14.38 -2.63
C ASP A 319 -17.31 13.96 -1.36
N ALA A 320 -18.65 14.04 -1.39
CA ALA A 320 -19.49 13.61 -0.28
C ALA A 320 -19.38 12.10 0.00
N GLY A 321 -19.31 11.26 -1.04
CA GLY A 321 -19.11 9.81 -0.89
C GLY A 321 -17.76 9.47 -0.32
N GLN A 322 -16.71 10.12 -0.79
CA GLN A 322 -15.35 9.95 -0.27
C GLN A 322 -15.24 10.44 1.18
N LEU A 323 -15.87 11.58 1.52
CA LEU A 323 -15.94 12.08 2.90
C LEU A 323 -16.67 11.08 3.82
N ALA A 324 -17.76 10.47 3.36
CA ALA A 324 -18.49 9.47 4.15
C ALA A 324 -17.60 8.26 4.48
N ALA A 325 -16.83 7.76 3.51
CA ALA A 325 -15.85 6.68 3.73
C ALA A 325 -14.76 7.10 4.73
N PHE A 326 -14.21 8.29 4.58
CA PHE A 326 -13.20 8.81 5.51
C PHE A 326 -13.73 8.91 6.94
N ASN A 327 -14.98 9.33 7.14
CA ASN A 327 -15.58 9.40 8.47
C ASN A 327 -15.73 8.02 9.12
N GLN A 328 -16.05 6.98 8.36
CA GLN A 328 -16.05 5.60 8.87
C GLN A 328 -14.63 5.13 9.23
N LEU A 329 -13.67 5.41 8.36
CA LEU A 329 -12.27 5.10 8.60
C LEU A 329 -11.74 5.76 9.87
N LYS A 330 -12.11 7.04 10.07
CA LYS A 330 -11.78 7.80 11.29
C LYS A 330 -12.29 7.10 12.55
N VAL A 331 -13.52 6.60 12.56
CA VAL A 331 -14.07 5.85 13.70
C VAL A 331 -13.23 4.61 14.02
N LEU A 332 -12.79 3.86 13.01
CA LEU A 332 -11.95 2.67 13.21
C LEU A 332 -10.57 3.00 13.76
N MET A 333 -9.99 4.13 13.36
CA MET A 333 -8.73 4.60 13.92
C MET A 333 -8.90 5.12 15.35
N ASP A 334 -9.97 5.88 15.61
CA ASP A 334 -10.19 6.50 16.93
C ASP A 334 -10.52 5.48 18.01
N ASN A 335 -11.26 4.42 17.68
CA ASN A 335 -11.58 3.33 18.63
C ASN A 335 -10.47 2.27 18.74
N GLY A 336 -9.38 2.40 17.98
CA GLY A 336 -8.23 1.48 18.02
C GLY A 336 -8.42 0.16 17.27
N SER A 337 -9.52 -0.02 16.53
CA SER A 337 -9.73 -1.20 15.69
C SER A 337 -8.71 -1.28 14.55
N VAL A 338 -8.21 -0.13 14.11
CA VAL A 338 -7.17 0.02 13.10
C VAL A 338 -6.09 0.94 13.66
N ALA A 339 -4.85 0.49 13.63
CA ALA A 339 -3.73 1.27 14.17
C ALA A 339 -3.28 2.38 13.21
N LYS A 340 -3.40 2.16 11.89
CA LYS A 340 -3.05 3.13 10.84
C LYS A 340 -3.86 2.84 9.57
N ALA A 341 -4.18 3.90 8.81
CA ALA A 341 -4.87 3.74 7.54
C ALA A 341 -4.32 4.66 6.46
N PHE A 342 -4.18 4.12 5.25
CA PHE A 342 -3.69 4.80 4.06
C PHE A 342 -4.82 5.04 3.08
N TRP A 343 -5.01 6.29 2.70
CA TRP A 343 -5.96 6.65 1.65
C TRP A 343 -5.36 6.41 0.27
N TYR A 344 -6.03 5.63 -0.54
CA TYR A 344 -5.69 5.39 -1.95
C TYR A 344 -6.58 6.27 -2.83
N VAL A 345 -6.11 7.32 -3.42
CA VAL A 345 -4.77 7.82 -3.60
C VAL A 345 -4.81 9.36 -3.57
N VAL A 346 -3.68 10.03 -3.43
CA VAL A 346 -3.65 11.50 -3.37
C VAL A 346 -4.11 12.14 -4.68
N ARG A 347 -3.66 11.63 -5.83
CA ARG A 347 -3.90 12.16 -7.16
C ARG A 347 -4.24 11.05 -8.15
N ASN A 348 -5.18 11.31 -9.06
CA ASN A 348 -5.47 10.39 -10.16
C ASN A 348 -4.23 10.13 -11.02
N GLY A 349 -4.13 8.92 -11.52
CA GLY A 349 -3.20 8.54 -12.57
C GLY A 349 -3.49 9.27 -13.88
N ASP A 350 -2.70 8.99 -14.90
CA ASP A 350 -2.89 9.54 -16.24
C ASP A 350 -4.13 8.90 -16.90
N PRO A 351 -5.16 9.69 -17.24
CA PRO A 351 -6.36 9.14 -17.87
C PRO A 351 -6.08 8.52 -19.25
N SER A 352 -4.99 8.89 -19.92
CA SER A 352 -4.60 8.29 -21.20
C SER A 352 -4.13 6.83 -21.04
N ASN A 353 -3.68 6.44 -19.84
CA ASN A 353 -3.28 5.08 -19.50
C ASN A 353 -4.41 4.27 -18.83
N GLY A 354 -5.63 4.78 -18.79
CA GLY A 354 -6.76 4.14 -18.10
C GLY A 354 -6.73 4.27 -16.57
N GLU A 355 -5.80 5.02 -16.02
CA GLU A 355 -5.62 5.23 -14.58
C GLU A 355 -6.48 6.36 -14.00
N GLY A 356 -7.39 6.91 -14.79
CA GLY A 356 -8.25 8.05 -14.42
C GLY A 356 -9.46 7.65 -13.58
N ASP A 357 -9.30 6.87 -12.53
CA ASP A 357 -10.38 6.22 -11.80
C ASP A 357 -11.19 7.11 -10.86
N GLY A 358 -10.77 8.36 -10.61
CA GLY A 358 -11.56 9.36 -9.91
C GLY A 358 -11.74 9.13 -8.39
N TYR A 359 -10.90 8.32 -7.77
CA TYR A 359 -10.96 8.03 -6.32
C TYR A 359 -10.01 8.89 -5.49
N SER A 360 -9.34 9.84 -6.13
CA SER A 360 -8.32 10.68 -5.52
C SER A 360 -8.89 12.00 -4.96
N ILE A 361 -8.06 12.69 -4.22
CA ILE A 361 -8.36 14.02 -3.67
C ILE A 361 -8.11 15.11 -4.72
N TYR A 362 -7.13 14.89 -5.59
CA TYR A 362 -6.73 15.78 -6.69
C TYR A 362 -6.84 15.06 -8.02
N ASP A 363 -7.22 15.79 -9.07
CA ASP A 363 -7.19 15.27 -10.45
C ASP A 363 -5.74 15.07 -10.95
N TYR A 364 -5.60 14.54 -12.18
CA TYR A 364 -4.30 14.37 -12.82
C TYR A 364 -3.48 15.67 -12.88
N ASN A 365 -4.14 16.81 -13.08
CA ASN A 365 -3.52 18.13 -13.17
C ASN A 365 -3.29 18.79 -11.80
N ARG A 366 -3.55 18.08 -10.69
CA ARG A 366 -3.45 18.55 -9.31
C ARG A 366 -4.49 19.62 -8.92
N ASN A 367 -5.61 19.67 -9.61
CA ASN A 367 -6.74 20.46 -9.14
C ASN A 367 -7.45 19.68 -8.02
N LEU A 368 -7.84 20.40 -6.98
CA LEU A 368 -8.59 19.82 -5.85
C LEU A 368 -10.02 19.47 -6.28
N ILE A 369 -10.34 18.18 -6.32
CA ILE A 369 -11.66 17.68 -6.73
C ILE A 369 -12.52 17.21 -5.55
N CYS A 370 -11.89 16.91 -4.39
CA CYS A 370 -12.59 16.54 -3.15
C CYS A 370 -12.30 17.54 -2.02
N PRO A 371 -12.84 18.78 -2.07
CA PRO A 371 -12.52 19.82 -1.10
C PRO A 371 -13.02 19.52 0.32
N GLN A 372 -14.17 18.88 0.49
CA GLN A 372 -14.70 18.53 1.82
C GLN A 372 -13.88 17.42 2.46
N LEU A 373 -13.51 16.39 1.69
CA LEU A 373 -12.59 15.35 2.15
C LEU A 373 -11.24 15.95 2.55
N ALA A 374 -10.65 16.80 1.72
CA ALA A 374 -9.38 17.46 2.01
C ALA A 374 -9.43 18.30 3.29
N ALA A 375 -10.53 19.03 3.51
CA ALA A 375 -10.76 19.80 4.75
C ALA A 375 -10.88 18.88 5.97
N ALA A 376 -11.60 17.77 5.86
CA ALA A 376 -11.75 16.79 6.94
C ALA A 376 -10.41 16.12 7.29
N ILE A 377 -9.60 15.76 6.30
CA ILE A 377 -8.26 15.20 6.51
C ILE A 377 -7.37 16.21 7.25
N ARG A 378 -7.33 17.48 6.79
CA ARG A 378 -6.54 18.52 7.47
C ARG A 378 -6.99 18.72 8.92
N ALA A 379 -8.28 18.75 9.18
CA ALA A 379 -8.81 18.85 10.53
C ALA A 379 -8.40 17.66 11.40
N TYR A 380 -8.47 16.45 10.87
CA TYR A 380 -8.09 15.24 11.59
C TYR A 380 -6.60 15.18 11.88
N THR A 381 -5.76 15.51 10.90
CA THR A 381 -4.30 15.51 11.05
C THR A 381 -3.81 16.62 11.99
N ALA A 382 -4.54 17.74 12.09
CA ALA A 382 -4.22 18.85 13.01
C ALA A 382 -4.67 18.60 14.45
N ALA A 383 -5.68 17.78 14.68
CA ALA A 383 -6.39 17.65 15.97
C ALA A 383 -5.62 16.89 17.05
N ILE A 384 -4.48 16.25 16.76
CA ILE A 384 -3.73 15.49 17.76
C ILE A 384 -2.70 16.37 18.46
N PRO A 385 -2.74 16.43 19.83
CA PRO A 385 -1.83 17.23 20.60
C PRO A 385 -0.35 16.86 20.38
N ARG A 386 0.51 17.86 20.36
CA ARG A 386 1.98 17.73 20.23
C ARG A 386 2.63 16.73 21.20
N ALA A 387 2.01 16.42 22.34
CA ALA A 387 2.56 15.54 23.37
C ALA A 387 2.71 14.06 22.93
N GLN A 388 1.85 13.56 22.02
CA GLN A 388 2.02 12.21 21.45
C GLN A 388 3.08 12.14 20.34
N ARG A 389 3.59 13.28 19.90
CA ARG A 389 4.60 13.39 18.83
C ARG A 389 6.01 12.96 19.25
N PHE A 390 6.29 12.88 20.54
CA PHE A 390 7.63 12.62 21.06
C PHE A 390 7.93 11.15 21.40
N LEU A 391 6.96 10.24 21.30
CA LEU A 391 7.19 8.82 21.57
C LEU A 391 7.69 8.03 20.35
N SER A 392 7.75 8.62 19.19
CA SER A 392 8.43 8.07 18.04
C SER A 392 9.81 8.72 17.90
N ALA A 393 10.77 8.24 18.68
CA ALA A 393 12.16 8.64 18.57
C ALA A 393 12.72 8.39 17.16
N PRO A 394 13.60 9.27 16.66
CA PRO A 394 14.15 9.14 15.31
C PRO A 394 14.88 7.80 15.16
N TYR A 395 14.56 7.10 14.10
CA TYR A 395 15.30 5.96 13.63
C TYR A 395 16.64 6.46 13.10
N LEU A 396 17.63 6.61 13.92
CA LEU A 396 19.03 6.62 13.52
C LEU A 396 19.90 7.19 14.66
N THR A 397 20.54 6.35 15.42
CA THR A 397 21.91 6.60 15.80
C THR A 397 22.73 5.53 15.12
N PRO A 398 23.66 5.86 14.21
CA PRO A 398 24.71 4.92 13.86
C PRO A 398 25.51 4.70 15.14
N VAL A 399 25.55 3.47 15.59
CA VAL A 399 26.56 3.06 16.58
C VAL A 399 27.88 3.14 15.84
N LYS A 400 28.79 4.00 16.37
CA LYS A 400 30.17 4.08 15.92
C LYS A 400 30.89 2.76 16.12
#